data_c33cf3715ccf051c24b90df36e1f0202
#
_entry.id   c33cf3715ccf051c24b90df36e1f0202
#
_cell.length_a   1.000
_cell.length_b   1.000
_cell.length_c   1.000
_cell.angle_alpha   90.00
_cell.angle_beta   90.00
_cell.angle_gamma   90.00
#
_symmetry.space_group_name_H-M   'P 1'
#
loop_
_entity.id
_entity.type
_entity.pdbx_description
1 polymer ?
#
loop_
_entity_poly.entity_id
_entity_poly.type
_entity_poly.pdbx_seq_one_letter_code
_entity_poly.pdbx_strand_id
1 'polypeptide(L)'
;DKRVISSVSRCLNPYEEEGFKQMMDVAASDDLEIIVSNTTEAGIVYDPACKLEDVPASSFPGKLTQVLYHRYKAGKKGILMLACELIDNNGKELLKCVNQYIDQWGLDDGFRKYVNEDCTFCGSLVDRIVPGRIRDPKEVAELEQKHGYADPLLDVGEVFGVWVIEGDTK
;
A
#
# COMPACT_ATOMS: atom_id res chain seq x y z
N ASP A 1 17.30 23.60 -1.08
CA ASP A 1 17.38 23.07 0.29
C ASP A 1 17.38 21.54 0.26
N LYS A 2 18.23 20.92 1.07
CA LYS A 2 18.22 19.45 1.25
C LYS A 2 17.33 19.11 2.43
N ARG A 3 16.43 18.11 2.25
CA ARG A 3 15.63 17.54 3.33
C ARG A 3 15.83 16.04 3.35
N VAL A 4 16.30 15.51 4.48
CA VAL A 4 16.42 14.08 4.71
C VAL A 4 15.08 13.58 5.26
N ILE A 5 14.53 12.54 4.62
CA ILE A 5 13.33 11.87 5.09
C ILE A 5 13.77 10.69 5.95
N SER A 6 13.40 10.71 7.23
CA SER A 6 13.76 9.69 8.22
C SER A 6 12.56 8.91 8.77
N SER A 7 11.39 9.08 8.16
CA SER A 7 10.15 8.40 8.55
C SER A 7 10.05 6.95 8.06
N VAL A 8 10.88 6.57 7.06
CA VAL A 8 10.93 5.18 6.57
C VAL A 8 11.83 4.36 7.48
N SER A 9 11.26 3.41 8.22
CA SER A 9 12.03 2.55 9.13
C SER A 9 12.65 1.35 8.42
N ARG A 10 11.97 0.80 7.41
CA ARG A 10 12.40 -0.38 6.66
C ARG A 10 11.60 -0.57 5.38
N CYS A 11 12.16 -1.35 4.46
CA CYS A 11 11.47 -1.88 3.28
C CYS A 11 11.40 -3.40 3.41
N LEU A 12 10.25 -3.98 3.10
CA LEU A 12 10.01 -5.42 3.16
C LEU A 12 9.72 -5.94 1.75
N ASN A 13 10.35 -7.04 1.37
CA ASN A 13 10.03 -7.76 0.15
C ASN A 13 9.17 -8.98 0.50
N PRO A 14 7.84 -8.96 0.30
CA PRO A 14 6.98 -10.08 0.69
C PRO A 14 7.16 -11.33 -0.17
N TYR A 15 7.94 -11.28 -1.24
CA TYR A 15 8.30 -12.44 -2.06
C TYR A 15 9.51 -13.22 -1.51
N GLU A 16 10.12 -12.73 -0.44
CA GLU A 16 11.13 -13.43 0.36
C GLU A 16 10.50 -13.92 1.65
N GLU A 17 10.84 -15.12 2.10
CA GLU A 17 10.25 -15.76 3.28
C GLU A 17 10.31 -14.86 4.52
N GLU A 18 11.47 -14.29 4.80
CA GLU A 18 11.66 -13.37 5.93
C GLU A 18 10.85 -12.07 5.75
N GLY A 19 10.80 -11.52 4.54
CA GLY A 19 10.02 -10.32 4.23
C GLY A 19 8.52 -10.54 4.40
N PHE A 20 8.00 -11.69 3.97
CA PHE A 20 6.60 -12.07 4.18
C PHE A 20 6.29 -12.24 5.66
N LYS A 21 7.13 -12.94 6.40
CA LYS A 21 6.98 -13.10 7.85
C LYS A 21 6.95 -11.74 8.56
N GLN A 22 7.90 -10.85 8.26
CA GLN A 22 7.93 -9.52 8.87
C GLN A 22 6.69 -8.69 8.50
N MET A 23 6.16 -8.82 7.28
CA MET A 23 4.90 -8.18 6.90
C MET A 23 3.73 -8.66 7.77
N MET A 24 3.66 -9.97 8.06
CA MET A 24 2.62 -10.53 8.95
C MET A 24 2.85 -10.13 10.41
N ASP A 25 4.09 -10.03 10.88
CA ASP A 25 4.41 -9.51 12.22
C ASP A 25 3.95 -8.04 12.37
N VAL A 26 4.17 -7.22 11.35
CA VAL A 26 3.66 -5.83 11.32
C VAL A 26 2.13 -5.82 11.32
N ALA A 27 1.47 -6.69 10.55
CA ALA A 27 0.01 -6.80 10.53
C ALA A 27 -0.57 -7.10 11.92
N ALA A 28 0.12 -7.90 12.72
CA ALA A 28 -0.26 -8.24 14.09
C ALA A 28 0.20 -7.22 15.15
N SER A 29 0.90 -6.15 14.77
CA SER A 29 1.34 -5.10 15.69
C SER A 29 0.20 -4.17 16.09
N ASP A 30 0.27 -3.65 17.32
CA ASP A 30 -0.60 -2.58 17.80
C ASP A 30 -0.20 -1.20 17.24
N ASP A 31 1.06 -1.07 16.75
CA ASP A 31 1.59 0.16 16.19
C ASP A 31 1.11 0.41 14.75
N LEU A 32 0.54 -0.60 14.07
CA LEU A 32 0.00 -0.43 12.75
C LEU A 32 -1.40 0.18 12.81
N GLU A 33 -1.50 1.45 12.45
CA GLU A 33 -2.74 2.24 12.48
C GLU A 33 -3.32 2.48 11.08
N ILE A 34 -2.47 2.62 10.07
CA ILE A 34 -2.86 3.01 8.71
C ILE A 34 -2.13 2.13 7.69
N ILE A 35 -2.84 1.69 6.67
CA ILE A 35 -2.27 1.10 5.46
C ILE A 35 -2.57 2.02 4.28
N VAL A 36 -1.53 2.44 3.57
CA VAL A 36 -1.65 3.24 2.35
C VAL A 36 -1.32 2.37 1.15
N SER A 37 -2.13 2.40 0.11
CA SER A 37 -1.84 1.74 -1.16
C SER A 37 -1.66 2.75 -2.28
N ASN A 38 -0.73 2.47 -3.18
CA ASN A 38 -0.51 3.21 -4.42
C ASN A 38 0.17 2.27 -5.43
N THR A 39 -0.59 1.30 -5.91
CA THR A 39 -0.08 0.14 -6.68
C THR A 39 -0.15 0.33 -8.19
N THR A 40 -0.77 1.31 -8.71
CA THR A 40 -1.11 1.71 -10.07
C THR A 40 -2.61 1.51 -10.36
N GLU A 41 -3.10 2.04 -11.49
CA GLU A 41 -4.50 1.90 -11.92
C GLU A 41 -4.93 0.42 -12.07
N ALA A 42 -3.98 -0.46 -12.42
CA ALA A 42 -4.21 -1.91 -12.56
C ALA A 42 -4.01 -2.70 -11.25
N GLY A 43 -3.67 -2.04 -10.14
CA GLY A 43 -3.33 -2.72 -8.89
C GLY A 43 -4.54 -3.21 -8.10
N ILE A 44 -5.68 -2.50 -8.15
CA ILE A 44 -6.92 -2.91 -7.48
C ILE A 44 -7.73 -3.82 -8.41
N VAL A 45 -7.29 -5.08 -8.52
CA VAL A 45 -7.94 -6.10 -9.35
C VAL A 45 -8.08 -7.39 -8.56
N TYR A 46 -9.28 -7.97 -8.63
CA TYR A 46 -9.53 -9.31 -8.12
C TYR A 46 -8.96 -10.36 -9.08
N ASP A 47 -8.12 -11.25 -8.56
CA ASP A 47 -7.56 -12.38 -9.31
C ASP A 47 -8.06 -13.71 -8.69
N PRO A 48 -8.96 -14.44 -9.37
CA PRO A 48 -9.50 -15.69 -8.86
C PRO A 48 -8.45 -16.82 -8.70
N ALA A 49 -7.25 -16.66 -9.27
CA ALA A 49 -6.18 -17.63 -9.09
C ALA A 49 -5.51 -17.54 -7.71
N CYS A 50 -5.62 -16.40 -7.01
CA CYS A 50 -5.06 -16.24 -5.68
C CYS A 50 -5.69 -17.17 -4.65
N LYS A 51 -4.86 -17.76 -3.79
CA LYS A 51 -5.26 -18.62 -2.67
C LYS A 51 -4.84 -17.99 -1.34
N LEU A 52 -5.54 -18.36 -0.29
CA LEU A 52 -5.21 -17.89 1.07
C LEU A 52 -3.80 -18.33 1.50
N GLU A 53 -3.38 -19.52 1.04
CA GLU A 53 -2.11 -20.16 1.40
C GLU A 53 -0.92 -19.66 0.56
N ASP A 54 -1.14 -18.83 -0.45
CA ASP A 54 -0.05 -18.26 -1.27
C ASP A 54 0.91 -17.41 -0.40
N VAL A 55 2.18 -17.41 -0.73
CA VAL A 55 3.22 -16.70 0.04
C VAL A 55 4.02 -15.77 -0.89
N PRO A 56 3.56 -14.54 -1.11
CA PRO A 56 2.21 -13.99 -0.86
C PRO A 56 1.24 -14.27 -2.01
N ALA A 57 -0.04 -13.92 -1.83
CA ALA A 57 -0.99 -13.83 -2.94
C ALA A 57 -0.45 -12.93 -4.06
N SER A 58 -0.72 -13.25 -5.34
CA SER A 58 -0.17 -12.51 -6.49
C SER A 58 -0.74 -11.09 -6.59
N SER A 59 -2.04 -10.92 -6.38
CA SER A 59 -2.69 -9.61 -6.45
C SER A 59 -2.49 -8.80 -5.17
N PHE A 60 -2.52 -7.46 -5.30
CA PHE A 60 -2.45 -6.58 -4.13
C PHE A 60 -3.66 -6.75 -3.20
N PRO A 61 -4.93 -6.75 -3.68
CA PRO A 61 -6.08 -6.98 -2.80
C PRO A 61 -6.05 -8.36 -2.12
N GLY A 62 -5.48 -9.38 -2.77
CA GLY A 62 -5.25 -10.70 -2.17
C GLY A 62 -4.26 -10.62 -1.00
N LYS A 63 -3.10 -9.99 -1.20
CA LYS A 63 -2.13 -9.72 -0.13
C LYS A 63 -2.75 -8.94 1.03
N LEU A 64 -3.50 -7.89 0.71
CA LEU A 64 -4.20 -7.10 1.72
C LEU A 64 -5.18 -7.96 2.52
N THR A 65 -5.95 -8.83 1.85
CA THR A 65 -6.88 -9.73 2.54
C THR A 65 -6.15 -10.69 3.49
N GLN A 66 -4.98 -11.22 3.08
CA GLN A 66 -4.13 -12.04 3.96
C GLN A 66 -3.67 -11.24 5.20
N VAL A 67 -3.21 -9.99 5.00
CA VAL A 67 -2.77 -9.08 6.08
C VAL A 67 -3.92 -8.80 7.05
N LEU A 68 -5.10 -8.45 6.54
CA LEU A 68 -6.27 -8.15 7.36
C LEU A 68 -6.78 -9.40 8.11
N TYR A 69 -6.77 -10.56 7.45
CA TYR A 69 -7.17 -11.81 8.08
C TYR A 69 -6.21 -12.24 9.20
N HIS A 70 -4.90 -12.08 8.96
CA HIS A 70 -3.89 -12.33 10.00
C HIS A 70 -4.07 -11.39 11.19
N ARG A 71 -4.31 -10.10 10.93
CA ARG A 71 -4.58 -9.09 11.97
C ARG A 71 -5.83 -9.42 12.78
N TYR A 72 -6.93 -9.80 12.12
CA TYR A 72 -8.16 -10.27 12.76
C TYR A 72 -7.93 -11.48 13.64
N LYS A 73 -7.23 -12.50 13.14
CA LYS A 73 -6.90 -13.72 13.91
C LYS A 73 -6.00 -13.43 15.11
N ALA A 74 -5.18 -12.40 15.05
CA ALA A 74 -4.38 -11.89 16.17
C ALA A 74 -5.20 -11.05 17.19
N GLY A 75 -6.51 -10.89 16.97
CA GLY A 75 -7.40 -10.13 17.87
C GLY A 75 -7.14 -8.62 17.87
N LYS A 76 -6.55 -8.08 16.79
CA LYS A 76 -6.24 -6.67 16.68
C LYS A 76 -7.42 -5.85 16.19
N LYS A 77 -7.46 -4.57 16.59
CA LYS A 77 -8.49 -3.61 16.15
C LYS A 77 -8.49 -3.44 14.63
N GLY A 78 -9.63 -3.00 14.08
CA GLY A 78 -9.73 -2.54 12.70
C GLY A 78 -8.70 -1.47 12.38
N ILE A 79 -8.49 -1.21 11.10
CA ILE A 79 -7.43 -0.35 10.60
C ILE A 79 -7.96 0.58 9.51
N LEU A 80 -7.32 1.74 9.37
CA LEU A 80 -7.62 2.69 8.32
C LEU A 80 -6.86 2.33 7.04
N MET A 81 -7.60 2.17 5.93
CA MET A 81 -7.07 1.96 4.59
C MET A 81 -7.21 3.22 3.77
N LEU A 82 -6.11 3.73 3.21
CA LEU A 82 -6.07 4.86 2.30
C LEU A 82 -5.64 4.39 0.91
N ALA A 83 -6.60 4.23 0.01
CA ALA A 83 -6.32 3.87 -1.38
C ALA A 83 -5.95 5.13 -2.18
N CYS A 84 -4.78 5.11 -2.84
CA CYS A 84 -4.25 6.23 -3.63
C CYS A 84 -4.10 5.89 -5.12
N GLU A 85 -4.63 4.77 -5.58
CA GLU A 85 -4.64 4.39 -6.98
C GLU A 85 -5.54 5.33 -7.80
N LEU A 86 -5.13 5.71 -9.00
CA LEU A 86 -5.86 6.64 -9.87
C LEU A 86 -7.04 5.96 -10.57
N ILE A 87 -7.99 5.47 -9.79
CA ILE A 87 -9.26 4.92 -10.26
C ILE A 87 -10.42 5.51 -9.47
N ASP A 88 -11.57 5.62 -10.10
CA ASP A 88 -12.78 6.12 -9.45
C ASP A 88 -13.19 5.22 -8.26
N ASN A 89 -13.49 5.86 -7.12
CA ASN A 89 -13.90 5.16 -5.90
C ASN A 89 -12.92 4.09 -5.42
N ASN A 90 -11.62 4.34 -5.54
CA ASN A 90 -10.54 3.40 -5.24
C ASN A 90 -10.71 2.66 -3.89
N GLY A 91 -11.09 3.34 -2.81
CA GLY A 91 -11.34 2.72 -1.51
C GLY A 91 -12.51 1.71 -1.55
N LYS A 92 -13.60 2.05 -2.26
CA LYS A 92 -14.76 1.16 -2.41
C LYS A 92 -14.43 -0.05 -3.30
N GLU A 93 -13.69 0.14 -4.38
CA GLU A 93 -13.25 -0.96 -5.26
C GLU A 93 -12.27 -1.88 -4.53
N LEU A 94 -11.37 -1.33 -3.69
CA LEU A 94 -10.48 -2.14 -2.86
C LEU A 94 -11.28 -3.00 -1.85
N LEU A 95 -12.24 -2.40 -1.15
CA LEU A 95 -13.13 -3.13 -0.21
C LEU A 95 -13.92 -4.22 -0.93
N LYS A 96 -14.40 -3.95 -2.13
CA LYS A 96 -15.11 -4.94 -2.96
C LYS A 96 -14.21 -6.14 -3.30
N CYS A 97 -12.96 -5.91 -3.71
CA CYS A 97 -12.01 -6.99 -3.97
C CYS A 97 -11.74 -7.83 -2.71
N VAL A 98 -11.56 -7.19 -1.54
CA VAL A 98 -11.38 -7.90 -0.26
C VAL A 98 -12.60 -8.77 0.04
N ASN A 99 -13.83 -8.26 -0.13
CA ASN A 99 -15.05 -9.05 0.08
C ASN A 99 -15.15 -10.24 -0.90
N GLN A 100 -14.70 -10.10 -2.15
CA GLN A 100 -14.64 -11.21 -3.11
C GLN A 100 -13.67 -12.31 -2.63
N TYR A 101 -12.53 -11.96 -2.02
CA TYR A 101 -11.62 -12.95 -1.43
C TYR A 101 -12.19 -13.58 -0.17
N ILE A 102 -12.96 -12.86 0.66
CA ILE A 102 -13.69 -13.44 1.80
C ILE A 102 -14.63 -14.54 1.30
N ASP A 103 -15.37 -14.30 0.22
CA ASP A 103 -16.26 -15.28 -0.38
C ASP A 103 -15.48 -16.46 -0.98
N GLN A 104 -14.46 -16.18 -1.80
CA GLN A 104 -13.68 -17.19 -2.49
C GLN A 104 -12.94 -18.13 -1.52
N TRP A 105 -12.37 -17.58 -0.45
CA TRP A 105 -11.59 -18.34 0.52
C TRP A 105 -12.43 -18.92 1.66
N GLY A 106 -13.75 -18.68 1.64
CA GLY A 106 -14.68 -19.19 2.66
C GLY A 106 -14.34 -18.71 4.07
N LEU A 107 -13.91 -17.44 4.20
CA LEU A 107 -13.54 -16.87 5.49
C LEU A 107 -14.81 -16.61 6.34
N ASP A 108 -14.64 -16.66 7.66
CA ASP A 108 -15.76 -16.61 8.60
C ASP A 108 -16.50 -15.25 8.63
N ASP A 109 -17.77 -15.28 9.07
CA ASP A 109 -18.62 -14.08 9.16
C ASP A 109 -18.06 -13.03 10.14
N GLY A 110 -17.31 -13.45 11.15
CA GLY A 110 -16.63 -12.55 12.09
C GLY A 110 -15.58 -11.71 11.37
N PHE A 111 -14.81 -12.30 10.46
CA PHE A 111 -13.86 -11.56 9.64
C PHE A 111 -14.56 -10.62 8.64
N ARG A 112 -15.67 -11.08 8.02
CA ARG A 112 -16.48 -10.20 7.17
C ARG A 112 -16.96 -8.97 7.92
N LYS A 113 -17.47 -9.17 9.14
CA LYS A 113 -17.90 -8.08 10.01
C LYS A 113 -16.72 -7.14 10.33
N TYR A 114 -15.58 -7.70 10.73
CA TYR A 114 -14.36 -6.93 11.01
C TYR A 114 -13.95 -6.05 9.84
N VAL A 115 -13.93 -6.58 8.61
CA VAL A 115 -13.57 -5.82 7.40
C VAL A 115 -14.55 -4.68 7.12
N ASN A 116 -15.86 -4.92 7.28
CA ASN A 116 -16.89 -3.97 6.84
C ASN A 116 -17.35 -3.00 7.94
N GLU A 117 -17.12 -3.31 9.24
CA GLU A 117 -17.59 -2.49 10.35
C GLU A 117 -16.43 -1.92 11.19
N ASP A 118 -15.34 -2.67 11.39
CA ASP A 118 -14.23 -2.25 12.23
C ASP A 118 -13.09 -1.61 11.42
N CYS A 119 -12.89 -2.00 10.15
CA CYS A 119 -11.94 -1.35 9.24
C CYS A 119 -12.61 -0.21 8.48
N THR A 120 -11.84 0.83 8.14
CA THR A 120 -12.31 1.95 7.33
C THR A 120 -11.56 1.99 6.02
N PHE A 121 -12.27 1.96 4.89
CA PHE A 121 -11.70 2.07 3.55
C PHE A 121 -12.01 3.45 2.98
N CYS A 122 -11.04 4.34 3.02
CA CYS A 122 -11.13 5.68 2.47
C CYS A 122 -10.69 5.69 1.02
N GLY A 123 -11.48 6.37 0.17
CA GLY A 123 -11.02 6.78 -1.13
C GLY A 123 -10.10 8.01 -1.03
N SER A 124 -9.18 8.15 -1.96
CA SER A 124 -8.40 9.36 -2.04
C SER A 124 -8.01 9.74 -3.48
N LEU A 125 -7.70 11.01 -3.65
CA LEU A 125 -7.10 11.55 -4.85
C LEU A 125 -5.74 12.13 -4.49
N VAL A 126 -4.70 11.59 -5.11
CA VAL A 126 -3.34 12.10 -5.01
C VAL A 126 -2.96 12.68 -6.36
N ASP A 127 -2.44 13.91 -6.37
CA ASP A 127 -1.98 14.55 -7.58
C ASP A 127 -0.62 15.24 -7.35
N ARG A 128 0.37 14.79 -8.12
CA ARG A 128 1.70 15.37 -8.28
C ARG A 128 2.31 14.84 -9.56
N ILE A 129 2.79 15.74 -10.41
CA ILE A 129 3.49 15.33 -11.62
C ILE A 129 4.94 14.95 -11.29
N VAL A 130 5.29 13.69 -11.61
CA VAL A 130 6.63 13.13 -11.51
C VAL A 130 7.03 12.63 -12.90
N PRO A 131 7.73 13.48 -13.71
CA PRO A 131 8.06 13.13 -15.09
C PRO A 131 9.11 12.01 -15.23
N GLY A 132 9.69 11.58 -14.13
CA GLY A 132 10.66 10.50 -14.10
C GLY A 132 12.10 10.99 -14.09
N ARG A 133 13.03 10.10 -14.42
CA ARG A 133 14.47 10.34 -14.35
C ARG A 133 14.91 11.49 -15.27
N ILE A 134 15.87 12.27 -14.81
CA ILE A 134 16.59 13.23 -15.63
C ILE A 134 17.29 12.48 -16.77
N ARG A 135 17.00 12.86 -18.01
CA ARG A 135 17.52 12.17 -19.21
C ARG A 135 18.84 12.75 -19.72
N ASP A 136 19.18 13.99 -19.33
CA ASP A 136 20.44 14.62 -19.73
C ASP A 136 21.60 14.15 -18.83
N PRO A 137 22.60 13.42 -19.38
CA PRO A 137 23.73 12.95 -18.60
C PRO A 137 24.59 14.05 -18.00
N LYS A 138 24.59 15.25 -18.62
CA LYS A 138 25.35 16.39 -18.09
C LYS A 138 24.70 16.95 -16.83
N GLU A 139 23.38 17.09 -16.86
CA GLU A 139 22.61 17.55 -15.69
C GLU A 139 22.75 16.54 -14.53
N VAL A 140 22.69 15.23 -14.80
CA VAL A 140 22.94 14.19 -13.79
C VAL A 140 24.33 14.34 -13.18
N ALA A 141 25.37 14.46 -14.01
CA ALA A 141 26.75 14.60 -13.54
C ALA A 141 26.96 15.87 -12.68
N GLU A 142 26.35 16.98 -13.06
CA GLU A 142 26.40 18.23 -12.29
C GLU A 142 25.72 18.07 -10.91
N LEU A 143 24.59 17.37 -10.85
CA LEU A 143 23.89 17.07 -9.60
C LEU A 143 24.68 16.12 -8.70
N GLU A 144 25.28 15.07 -9.26
CA GLU A 144 26.15 14.14 -8.54
C GLU A 144 27.36 14.87 -7.96
N GLN A 145 28.02 15.71 -8.75
CA GLN A 145 29.14 16.53 -8.29
C GLN A 145 28.72 17.47 -7.15
N LYS A 146 27.58 18.14 -7.31
CA LYS A 146 27.03 19.07 -6.31
C LYS A 146 26.66 18.37 -5.00
N HIS A 147 26.15 17.16 -5.09
CA HIS A 147 25.68 16.39 -3.94
C HIS A 147 26.78 15.54 -3.30
N GLY A 148 27.80 15.16 -4.08
CA GLY A 148 28.93 14.33 -3.61
C GLY A 148 28.64 12.84 -3.60
N TYR A 149 27.58 12.37 -4.28
CA TYR A 149 27.24 10.96 -4.44
C TYR A 149 26.42 10.75 -5.72
N ALA A 150 26.49 9.55 -6.29
CA ALA A 150 25.62 9.10 -7.36
C ALA A 150 24.32 8.51 -6.77
N ASP A 151 23.18 8.87 -7.34
CA ASP A 151 21.87 8.38 -6.93
C ASP A 151 21.18 7.69 -8.11
N PRO A 152 21.15 6.36 -8.15
CA PRO A 152 20.49 5.62 -9.22
C PRO A 152 18.95 5.76 -9.20
N LEU A 153 18.38 6.29 -8.13
CA LEU A 153 16.94 6.52 -7.96
C LEU A 153 16.57 8.01 -8.09
N LEU A 154 17.53 8.86 -8.51
CA LEU A 154 17.30 10.29 -8.69
C LEU A 154 16.13 10.52 -9.66
N ASP A 155 15.12 11.22 -9.18
CA ASP A 155 13.90 11.54 -9.92
C ASP A 155 13.51 13.01 -9.75
N VAL A 156 12.67 13.51 -10.63
CA VAL A 156 12.17 14.89 -10.60
C VAL A 156 10.69 14.89 -10.33
N GLY A 157 10.25 15.76 -9.47
CA GLY A 157 8.83 16.00 -9.19
C GLY A 157 8.54 17.49 -9.10
N GLU A 158 7.34 17.90 -9.45
CA GLU A 158 6.89 19.26 -9.22
C GLU A 158 6.78 19.58 -7.72
N VAL A 159 6.82 20.87 -7.39
CA VAL A 159 6.66 21.33 -6.00
C VAL A 159 5.21 21.17 -5.53
N PHE A 160 4.25 21.33 -6.45
CA PHE A 160 2.83 21.12 -6.17
C PHE A 160 2.55 19.67 -5.77
N GLY A 161 1.60 19.49 -4.89
CA GLY A 161 1.07 18.20 -4.52
C GLY A 161 -0.20 18.38 -3.71
N VAL A 162 -1.20 17.57 -4.01
CA VAL A 162 -2.46 17.52 -3.28
C VAL A 162 -2.80 16.08 -2.90
N TRP A 163 -3.37 15.91 -1.72
CA TRP A 163 -3.92 14.64 -1.28
C TRP A 163 -5.26 14.90 -0.61
N VAL A 164 -6.34 14.51 -1.30
CA VAL A 164 -7.70 14.61 -0.80
C VAL A 164 -8.14 13.22 -0.36
N ILE A 165 -8.66 13.10 0.85
CA ILE A 165 -9.12 11.85 1.44
C ILE A 165 -10.63 11.98 1.68
N GLU A 166 -11.40 11.01 1.16
CA GLU A 166 -12.84 10.89 1.36
C GLU A 166 -13.12 9.77 2.36
N GLY A 167 -13.86 10.08 3.42
CA GLY A 167 -14.26 9.11 4.43
C GLY A 167 -14.09 9.62 5.86
N ASP A 168 -14.47 8.80 6.84
CA ASP A 168 -14.24 9.08 8.24
C ASP A 168 -12.86 8.55 8.66
N THR A 169 -11.97 9.46 9.00
CA THR A 169 -10.58 9.15 9.39
C THR A 169 -10.37 9.21 10.91
N LYS A 170 -11.46 9.26 11.68
CA LYS A 170 -11.40 9.35 13.15
C LYS A 170 -11.28 7.99 13.81
#